data_1c707b14885e89bfb1949051f75b0909
#
_entry.id   1c707b14885e89bfb1949051f75b0909
#
_cell.length_a   1.000
_cell.length_b   1.000
_cell.length_c   1.000
_cell.angle_alpha   90.00
_cell.angle_beta   90.00
_cell.angle_gamma   90.00
#
_symmetry.space_group_name_H-M   'P 1'
#
loop_
_entity.id
_entity.type
_entity.pdbx_description
1 polymer ?
#
loop_
_entity_poly.entity_id
_entity_poly.type
_entity_poly.pdbx_seq_one_letter_code
_entity_poly.pdbx_strand_id
1 'polypeptide(L)'
;MYILGDIGNSETKVYLVNSKNKIIRNVNFQSKQINNKILNQKFKYLVKDFKSINKVLFCSVVPKSFNLIKKFLSTKIRKKCFEIKNLRLRSLINIKVNFQQVGSDRLTNAISLINKKDNFIILDFGTATTFD
;
A
#
# COMPACT_ATOMS: atom_id res chain seq x y z
N MET A 1 4.86 -14.13 -5.67
CA MET A 1 5.17 -12.68 -5.67
C MET A 1 4.13 -11.92 -4.86
N TYR A 2 4.42 -10.69 -4.47
CA TYR A 2 3.52 -9.82 -3.71
C TYR A 2 3.31 -8.53 -4.48
N ILE A 3 2.10 -7.96 -4.39
CA ILE A 3 1.83 -6.58 -4.81
C ILE A 3 1.72 -5.75 -3.55
N LEU A 4 2.55 -4.73 -3.43
CA LEU A 4 2.49 -3.73 -2.38
C LEU A 4 2.17 -2.39 -3.01
N GLY A 5 1.28 -1.61 -2.40
CA GLY A 5 0.91 -0.30 -2.92
C GLY A 5 0.79 0.75 -1.84
N ASP A 6 1.13 1.97 -2.22
CA ASP A 6 0.93 3.18 -1.45
C ASP A 6 0.06 4.13 -2.26
N ILE A 7 -1.10 4.49 -1.69
CA ILE A 7 -2.10 5.36 -2.33
C ILE A 7 -2.16 6.67 -1.55
N GLY A 8 -1.33 7.61 -1.93
CA GLY A 8 -1.34 8.97 -1.43
C GLY A 8 -2.38 9.86 -2.13
N ASN A 9 -2.57 11.08 -1.63
CA ASN A 9 -3.50 12.06 -2.21
C ASN A 9 -3.11 12.47 -3.64
N SER A 10 -1.83 12.62 -3.93
CA SER A 10 -1.30 13.06 -5.23
C SER A 10 -0.91 11.88 -6.09
N GLU A 11 -0.17 10.94 -5.56
CA GLU A 11 0.45 9.85 -6.32
C GLU A 11 0.12 8.49 -5.70
N THR A 12 -0.08 7.51 -6.58
CA THR A 12 -0.19 6.08 -6.23
C THR A 12 1.06 5.36 -6.74
N LYS A 13 1.75 4.67 -5.84
CA LYS A 13 2.92 3.85 -6.13
C LYS A 13 2.58 2.39 -5.91
N VAL A 14 2.93 1.52 -6.88
CA VAL A 14 2.67 0.09 -6.78
C VAL A 14 3.94 -0.69 -7.13
N TYR A 15 4.27 -1.64 -6.29
CA TYR A 15 5.48 -2.43 -6.36
C TYR A 15 5.15 -3.90 -6.53
N LEU A 16 5.89 -4.58 -7.41
CA LEU A 16 5.95 -6.03 -7.49
C LEU A 16 7.19 -6.50 -6.72
N VAL A 17 6.98 -7.34 -5.72
CA VAL A 17 8.03 -7.80 -4.80
C VAL A 17 8.12 -9.32 -4.85
N ASN A 18 9.33 -9.87 -4.83
CA ASN A 18 9.55 -11.31 -4.78
C ASN A 18 9.52 -11.87 -3.35
N SER A 19 9.67 -13.20 -3.20
CA SER A 19 9.70 -13.88 -1.90
C SER A 19 10.91 -13.51 -1.02
N LYS A 20 11.96 -12.90 -1.61
CA LYS A 20 13.13 -12.39 -0.89
C LYS A 20 13.02 -10.91 -0.55
N ASN A 21 11.81 -10.34 -0.60
CA ASN A 21 11.50 -8.93 -0.34
C ASN A 21 12.25 -7.93 -1.26
N LYS A 22 12.68 -8.37 -2.43
CA LYS A 22 13.28 -7.47 -3.43
C LYS A 22 12.21 -6.93 -4.38
N ILE A 23 12.25 -5.64 -4.63
CA ILE A 23 11.41 -4.99 -5.64
C ILE A 23 11.87 -5.44 -7.03
N ILE A 24 10.97 -6.05 -7.80
CA ILE A 24 11.20 -6.52 -9.17
C ILE A 24 10.84 -5.41 -10.17
N ARG A 25 9.73 -4.73 -9.93
CA ARG A 25 9.20 -3.64 -10.74
C ARG A 25 8.37 -2.71 -9.89
N ASN A 26 8.23 -1.50 -10.39
CA ASN A 26 7.27 -0.55 -9.82
C ASN A 26 6.59 0.25 -10.93
N VAL A 27 5.44 0.78 -10.61
CA VAL A 27 4.71 1.77 -11.41
C VAL A 27 4.17 2.84 -10.49
N ASN A 28 4.10 4.05 -11.03
CA ASN A 28 3.45 5.17 -10.36
C ASN A 28 2.48 5.88 -11.31
N PHE A 29 1.49 6.52 -10.75
CA PHE A 29 0.51 7.31 -11.47
C PHE A 29 -0.24 8.25 -10.51
N GLN A 30 -0.82 9.31 -11.06
CA GLN A 30 -1.58 10.28 -10.26
C GLN A 30 -2.85 9.65 -9.69
N SER A 31 -3.05 9.79 -8.38
CA SER A 31 -4.20 9.18 -7.67
C SER A 31 -5.55 9.70 -8.16
N LYS A 32 -5.62 10.95 -8.60
CA LYS A 32 -6.84 11.56 -9.15
C LYS A 32 -7.23 11.04 -10.54
N GLN A 33 -6.28 10.45 -11.28
CA GLN A 33 -6.50 9.99 -12.66
C GLN A 33 -6.80 8.49 -12.75
N ILE A 34 -6.96 7.81 -11.61
CA ILE A 34 -7.21 6.37 -11.58
C ILE A 34 -8.50 6.02 -12.34
N ASN A 35 -8.34 5.21 -13.38
CA ASN A 35 -9.42 4.62 -14.16
C ASN A 35 -8.99 3.26 -14.73
N ASN A 36 -9.94 2.49 -15.28
CA ASN A 36 -9.65 1.15 -15.80
C ASN A 36 -8.59 1.12 -16.91
N LYS A 37 -8.50 2.15 -17.75
CA LYS A 37 -7.49 2.25 -18.83
C LYS A 37 -6.09 2.35 -18.24
N ILE A 38 -5.89 3.26 -17.30
CA ILE A 38 -4.60 3.46 -16.61
C ILE A 38 -4.23 2.20 -15.82
N LEU A 39 -5.17 1.61 -15.07
CA LEU A 39 -4.92 0.38 -14.31
C LEU A 39 -4.52 -0.77 -15.24
N ASN A 40 -5.22 -0.98 -16.35
CA ASN A 40 -4.84 -2.02 -17.32
C ASN A 40 -3.42 -1.80 -17.86
N GLN A 41 -3.07 -0.58 -18.27
CA GLN A 41 -1.75 -0.27 -18.79
C GLN A 41 -0.65 -0.49 -17.74
N LYS A 42 -0.82 0.08 -16.56
CA LYS A 42 0.20 0.04 -15.50
C LYS A 42 0.36 -1.37 -14.93
N PHE A 43 -0.73 -2.08 -14.67
CA PHE A 43 -0.65 -3.44 -14.15
C PHE A 43 -0.22 -4.48 -15.18
N LYS A 44 -0.49 -4.28 -16.49
CA LYS A 44 0.08 -5.11 -17.55
C LYS A 44 1.61 -5.02 -17.59
N TYR A 45 2.15 -3.82 -17.38
CA TYR A 45 3.60 -3.63 -17.25
C TYR A 45 4.15 -4.24 -15.96
N LEU A 46 3.45 -4.03 -14.82
CA LEU A 46 3.91 -4.46 -13.50
C LEU A 46 3.93 -5.98 -13.36
N VAL A 47 2.88 -6.65 -13.81
CA VAL A 47 2.63 -8.10 -13.59
C VAL A 47 2.49 -8.81 -14.92
N LYS A 48 3.45 -9.69 -15.24
CA LYS A 48 3.37 -10.56 -16.44
C LYS A 48 2.38 -11.70 -16.24
N ASP A 49 2.38 -12.31 -15.07
CA ASP A 49 1.48 -13.43 -14.71
C ASP A 49 0.81 -13.16 -13.37
N PHE A 50 -0.48 -12.87 -13.42
CA PHE A 50 -1.29 -12.61 -12.21
C PHE A 50 -1.49 -13.86 -11.34
N LYS A 51 -1.36 -15.06 -11.89
CA LYS A 51 -1.47 -16.32 -11.12
C LYS A 51 -0.33 -16.47 -10.12
N SER A 52 0.83 -15.87 -10.41
CA SER A 52 2.01 -15.89 -9.54
C SER A 52 1.90 -14.98 -8.32
N ILE A 53 0.84 -14.17 -8.22
CA ILE A 53 0.62 -13.24 -7.10
C ILE A 53 0.02 -13.99 -5.91
N ASN A 54 0.72 -13.98 -4.79
CA ASN A 54 0.29 -14.65 -3.55
C ASN A 54 -0.48 -13.75 -2.61
N LYS A 55 -0.05 -12.48 -2.46
CA LYS A 55 -0.66 -11.50 -1.55
C LYS A 55 -0.67 -10.12 -2.20
N VAL A 56 -1.67 -9.33 -1.80
CA VAL A 56 -1.85 -7.94 -2.24
C VAL A 56 -2.17 -7.11 -1.01
N LEU A 57 -1.33 -6.11 -0.75
CA LEU A 57 -1.46 -5.22 0.39
C LEU A 57 -1.27 -3.78 -0.05
N PHE A 58 -2.17 -2.92 0.37
CA PHE A 58 -2.08 -1.48 0.14
C PHE A 58 -2.09 -0.72 1.46
N CYS A 59 -1.32 0.36 1.48
CA CYS A 59 -1.49 1.50 2.36
C CYS A 59 -2.31 2.54 1.60
N SER A 60 -3.35 3.12 2.18
CA SER A 60 -4.17 4.10 1.47
C SER A 60 -4.74 5.18 2.38
N VAL A 61 -4.52 6.43 2.00
CA VAL A 61 -5.21 7.59 2.58
C VAL A 61 -6.37 8.07 1.68
N VAL A 62 -6.61 7.39 0.54
CA VAL A 62 -7.67 7.70 -0.42
C VAL A 62 -8.57 6.48 -0.65
N PRO A 63 -9.60 6.24 0.18
CA PRO A 63 -10.43 5.03 0.13
C PRO A 63 -11.10 4.79 -1.23
N LYS A 64 -11.50 5.86 -1.93
CA LYS A 64 -12.11 5.78 -3.26
C LYS A 64 -11.15 5.17 -4.28
N SER A 65 -9.90 5.61 -4.30
CA SER A 65 -8.85 5.09 -5.18
C SER A 65 -8.51 3.65 -4.86
N PHE A 66 -8.41 3.30 -3.57
CA PHE A 66 -8.22 1.92 -3.14
C PHE A 66 -9.33 1.00 -3.63
N ASN A 67 -10.61 1.41 -3.51
CA ASN A 67 -11.75 0.61 -3.95
C ASN A 67 -11.73 0.36 -5.46
N LEU A 68 -11.33 1.34 -6.28
CA LEU A 68 -11.17 1.16 -7.73
C LEU A 68 -10.07 0.13 -8.05
N ILE A 69 -8.91 0.24 -7.41
CA ILE A 69 -7.81 -0.71 -7.60
C ILE A 69 -8.21 -2.11 -7.11
N LYS A 70 -8.85 -2.21 -5.94
CA LYS A 70 -9.35 -3.48 -5.40
C LYS A 70 -10.33 -4.16 -6.35
N LYS A 71 -11.31 -3.42 -6.89
CA LYS A 71 -12.27 -3.93 -7.88
C LYS A 71 -11.55 -4.39 -9.14
N PHE A 72 -10.61 -3.61 -9.68
CA PHE A 72 -9.82 -4.00 -10.84
C PHE A 72 -9.02 -5.29 -10.58
N LEU A 73 -8.32 -5.38 -9.46
CA LEU A 73 -7.51 -6.55 -9.13
C LEU A 73 -8.35 -7.80 -8.87
N SER A 74 -9.56 -7.67 -8.32
CA SER A 74 -10.46 -8.81 -8.11
C SER A 74 -10.84 -9.52 -9.40
N THR A 75 -10.80 -8.85 -10.54
CA THR A 75 -11.03 -9.45 -11.87
C THR A 75 -9.81 -10.19 -12.42
N LYS A 76 -8.61 -9.96 -11.89
CA LYS A 76 -7.33 -10.48 -12.39
C LYS A 76 -6.72 -11.55 -11.50
N ILE A 77 -6.93 -11.46 -10.21
CA ILE A 77 -6.35 -12.35 -9.21
C ILE A 77 -7.42 -12.88 -8.26
N ARG A 78 -7.34 -14.20 -7.96
CA ARG A 78 -8.26 -14.88 -7.02
C ARG A 78 -7.81 -14.71 -5.55
N LYS A 79 -7.07 -13.65 -5.22
CA LYS A 79 -6.58 -13.38 -3.86
C LYS A 79 -7.22 -12.11 -3.33
N LYS A 80 -7.43 -12.06 -2.01
CA LYS A 80 -7.93 -10.85 -1.35
C LYS A 80 -6.92 -9.72 -1.47
N CYS A 81 -7.41 -8.52 -1.77
CA CYS A 81 -6.68 -7.28 -1.70
C CYS A 81 -6.95 -6.64 -0.34
N PHE A 82 -5.92 -6.48 0.45
CA PHE A 82 -6.00 -5.93 1.80
C PHE A 82 -5.55 -4.47 1.81
N GLU A 83 -6.21 -3.69 2.65
CA GLU A 83 -5.73 -2.39 3.09
C GLU A 83 -5.17 -2.55 4.51
N ILE A 84 -4.02 -1.94 4.80
CA ILE A 84 -3.26 -2.19 6.02
C ILE A 84 -4.08 -1.89 7.28
N LYS A 85 -4.88 -0.82 7.28
CA LYS A 85 -5.71 -0.42 8.42
C LYS A 85 -6.79 -1.44 8.78
N ASN A 86 -7.16 -2.33 7.82
CA ASN A 86 -8.12 -3.40 8.02
C ASN A 86 -7.48 -4.69 8.59
N LEU A 87 -6.18 -4.68 8.85
CA LEU A 87 -5.48 -5.79 9.48
C LEU A 87 -5.52 -5.65 11.01
N ARG A 88 -5.25 -6.75 11.73
CA ARG A 88 -5.21 -6.76 13.20
C ARG A 88 -3.91 -6.12 13.73
N LEU A 89 -3.69 -4.83 13.46
CA LEU A 89 -2.44 -4.15 13.78
C LEU A 89 -2.20 -3.97 15.28
N ARG A 90 -3.28 -3.93 16.08
CA ARG A 90 -3.18 -3.80 17.56
C ARG A 90 -2.46 -4.96 18.23
N SER A 91 -2.32 -6.11 17.57
CA SER A 91 -1.49 -7.22 18.05
C SER A 91 0.01 -7.00 17.79
N LEU A 92 0.36 -6.06 16.92
CA LEU A 92 1.73 -5.78 16.51
C LEU A 92 2.27 -4.50 17.14
N ILE A 93 1.44 -3.47 17.27
CA ILE A 93 1.83 -2.15 17.78
C ILE A 93 0.82 -1.64 18.80
N ASN A 94 1.30 -1.00 19.86
CA ASN A 94 0.47 -0.31 20.83
C ASN A 94 0.25 1.14 20.40
N ILE A 95 -1.00 1.49 20.04
CA ILE A 95 -1.37 2.82 19.54
C ILE A 95 -2.11 3.55 20.66
N LYS A 96 -1.51 4.61 21.20
CA LYS A 96 -2.05 5.42 22.32
C LYS A 96 -3.00 6.53 21.88
N VAL A 97 -3.18 6.72 20.58
CA VAL A 97 -4.09 7.71 20.00
C VAL A 97 -5.32 7.05 19.35
N ASN A 98 -6.31 7.84 18.96
CA ASN A 98 -7.49 7.30 18.30
C ASN A 98 -7.11 6.65 16.95
N PHE A 99 -7.14 5.32 16.91
CA PHE A 99 -6.78 4.52 15.74
C PHE A 99 -7.53 4.93 14.46
N GLN A 100 -8.78 5.36 14.59
CA GLN A 100 -9.59 5.76 13.42
C GLN A 100 -9.06 7.04 12.75
N GLN A 101 -8.39 7.89 13.52
CA GLN A 101 -7.83 9.16 13.03
C GLN A 101 -6.39 9.01 12.49
N VAL A 102 -5.72 7.88 12.80
CA VAL A 102 -4.37 7.63 12.29
C VAL A 102 -4.44 7.22 10.82
N GLY A 103 -3.70 7.88 9.95
CA GLY A 103 -3.56 7.50 8.54
C GLY A 103 -2.89 6.14 8.36
N SER A 104 -3.22 5.45 7.27
CA SER A 104 -2.60 4.15 6.95
C SER A 104 -1.10 4.27 6.70
N ASP A 105 -0.64 5.39 6.16
CA ASP A 105 0.77 5.77 5.97
C ASP A 105 1.53 5.76 7.28
N ARG A 106 1.04 6.46 8.31
CA ARG A 106 1.63 6.49 9.65
C ARG A 106 1.69 5.11 10.30
N LEU A 107 0.63 4.31 10.15
CA LEU A 107 0.63 2.92 10.63
C LEU A 107 1.70 2.08 9.94
N THR A 108 1.89 2.26 8.64
CA THR A 108 2.92 1.57 7.86
C THR A 108 4.31 1.97 8.32
N ASN A 109 4.54 3.27 8.54
CA ASN A 109 5.79 3.81 9.05
C ASN A 109 6.13 3.19 10.42
N ALA A 110 5.20 3.21 11.37
CA ALA A 110 5.39 2.64 12.70
C ALA A 110 5.70 1.13 12.64
N ILE A 111 4.98 0.36 11.80
CA ILE A 111 5.21 -1.08 11.65
C ILE A 111 6.58 -1.38 11.06
N SER A 112 7.12 -0.54 10.19
CA SER A 112 8.44 -0.74 9.59
C SER A 112 9.57 -0.76 10.62
N LEU A 113 9.35 -0.19 11.79
CA LEU A 113 10.33 -0.07 12.88
C LEU A 113 10.07 -1.03 14.05
N ILE A 114 9.06 -1.88 13.99
CA ILE A 114 8.59 -2.70 15.13
C ILE A 114 9.68 -3.60 15.74
N ASN A 115 10.67 -4.01 14.95
CA ASN A 115 11.78 -4.86 15.41
C ASN A 115 13.02 -4.05 15.84
N LYS A 116 12.93 -2.73 15.87
CA LYS A 116 13.98 -1.86 16.35
C LYS A 116 13.82 -1.60 17.84
N LYS A 117 14.94 -1.46 18.57
CA LYS A 117 14.91 -1.26 20.03
C LYS A 117 14.97 0.21 20.45
N ASP A 118 15.32 1.08 19.52
CA ASP A 118 15.50 2.51 19.82
C ASP A 118 14.18 3.28 19.67
N ASN A 119 14.18 4.50 20.19
CA ASN A 119 13.11 5.47 19.93
C ASN A 119 13.36 6.13 18.56
N PHE A 120 12.31 6.29 17.76
CA PHE A 120 12.40 6.88 16.44
C PHE A 120 11.42 8.02 16.28
N ILE A 121 11.80 9.00 15.49
CA ILE A 121 10.91 10.01 14.91
C ILE A 121 10.96 9.77 13.40
N ILE A 122 9.82 9.58 12.78
CA ILE A 122 9.72 9.37 11.34
C ILE A 122 9.30 10.68 10.69
N LEU A 123 10.13 11.15 9.75
CA LEU A 123 9.83 12.31 8.93
C LEU A 123 9.35 11.82 7.56
N ASP A 124 8.08 12.10 7.24
CA ASP A 124 7.51 11.78 5.93
C ASP A 124 7.33 13.08 5.12
N PHE A 125 8.11 13.22 4.07
CA PHE A 125 8.09 14.35 3.15
C PHE A 125 7.23 14.01 1.93
N GLY A 126 5.92 14.16 2.06
CA GLY A 126 4.95 13.96 0.98
C GLY A 126 4.35 15.29 0.48
N THR A 127 3.08 15.26 0.10
CA THR A 127 2.28 16.47 -0.21
C THR A 127 2.17 17.39 1.00
N ALA A 128 2.19 16.82 2.19
CA ALA A 128 2.42 17.49 3.46
C ALA A 128 3.59 16.81 4.16
N THR A 129 4.34 17.55 5.00
CA THR A 129 5.35 16.98 5.88
C THR A 129 4.67 16.51 7.16
N THR A 130 4.86 15.26 7.53
CA THR A 130 4.35 14.71 8.80
C THR A 130 5.48 14.22 9.70
N PHE A 131 5.25 14.27 11.00
CA PHE A 131 6.11 13.74 12.06
C PHE A 131 5.33 12.60 12.75
N ASP A 132 5.90 11.41 12.77
CA ASP A 132 5.31 10.21 13.35
C ASP A 132 6.21 9.62 14.44
#